data_f009450f71f9c8626b036b028b3abe11
#
_entry.id   f009450f71f9c8626b036b028b3abe11
#
_cell.length_a   1.000
_cell.length_b   1.000
_cell.length_c   1.000
_cell.angle_alpha   90.00
_cell.angle_beta   90.00
_cell.angle_gamma   90.00
#
_symmetry.space_group_name_H-M   'P 1'
#
loop_
_entity.id
_entity.type
_entity.pdbx_description
1 polymer ?
#
loop_
_entity_poly.entity_id
_entity_poly.type
_entity_poly.pdbx_seq_one_letter_code
_entity_poly.pdbx_strand_id
1 'polypeptide(L)'
;MNNPIINLEGVDIHQMEQQIFSNITLKIAAGDFIYLVGETGSGKSSLLKVLYGELKVSAGNIFLTDIDLNKIKAKEIPTLRRKLGIVFQDFQLLSDRTVFENLSFVLKATGWRDKVKIAERINEVLGSVHMSEVEDKMPYTLSGGEQQRAAIARALLNHPEIILADEPTGNLDPEKSEKIIELFKEINAKGTTVLIAT
;
A
#
# COMPACT_ATOMS: atom_id res chain seq x y z
N MET A 1 -23.84 3.04 -11.94
CA MET A 1 -23.18 1.96 -11.20
C MET A 1 -21.72 2.37 -11.10
N ASN A 2 -21.17 2.53 -9.88
CA ASN A 2 -19.75 2.86 -9.74
C ASN A 2 -18.92 1.67 -10.24
N ASN A 3 -17.99 1.92 -11.15
CA ASN A 3 -17.05 0.89 -11.57
C ASN A 3 -16.22 0.43 -10.35
N PRO A 4 -15.97 -0.89 -10.20
CA PRO A 4 -15.13 -1.38 -9.12
C PRO A 4 -13.70 -0.81 -9.24
N ILE A 5 -13.07 -0.51 -8.09
CA ILE A 5 -11.67 -0.05 -8.06
C ILE A 5 -10.71 -1.21 -8.34
N ILE A 6 -11.09 -2.43 -7.95
CA ILE A 6 -10.42 -3.68 -8.34
C ILE A 6 -11.45 -4.59 -8.98
N ASN A 7 -11.14 -5.14 -10.14
CA ASN A 7 -11.94 -6.16 -10.81
C ASN A 7 -11.02 -7.27 -11.34
N LEU A 8 -11.16 -8.46 -10.77
CA LEU A 8 -10.53 -9.69 -11.23
C LEU A 8 -11.62 -10.62 -11.80
N GLU A 9 -11.39 -11.20 -12.96
CA GLU A 9 -12.31 -12.11 -13.63
C GLU A 9 -11.55 -13.35 -14.13
N GLY A 10 -11.75 -14.49 -13.46
CA GLY A 10 -11.14 -15.76 -13.82
C GLY A 10 -9.61 -15.74 -13.79
N VAL A 11 -9.01 -15.07 -12.81
CA VAL A 11 -7.56 -14.81 -12.78
C VAL A 11 -6.79 -16.00 -12.20
N ASP A 12 -5.75 -16.44 -12.93
CA ASP A 12 -4.76 -17.40 -12.46
C ASP A 12 -3.47 -16.67 -12.10
N ILE A 13 -2.89 -17.02 -10.96
CA ILE A 13 -1.62 -16.47 -10.48
C ILE A 13 -0.61 -17.61 -10.31
N HIS A 14 0.54 -17.49 -10.97
CA HIS A 14 1.67 -18.38 -10.80
C HIS A 14 2.86 -17.61 -10.27
N GLN A 15 3.64 -18.27 -9.42
CA GLN A 15 4.94 -17.78 -8.98
C GLN A 15 5.97 -18.86 -9.27
N MET A 16 6.92 -18.57 -10.18
CA MET A 16 7.78 -19.56 -10.80
C MET A 16 6.92 -20.64 -11.49
N GLU A 17 7.12 -21.93 -11.16
CA GLU A 17 6.35 -23.07 -11.72
C GLU A 17 5.13 -23.45 -10.85
N GLN A 18 4.93 -22.79 -9.69
CA GLN A 18 3.86 -23.13 -8.77
C GLN A 18 2.62 -22.27 -9.04
N GLN A 19 1.48 -22.92 -9.24
CA GLN A 19 0.18 -22.25 -9.25
C GLN A 19 -0.20 -21.85 -7.82
N ILE A 20 -0.39 -20.56 -7.59
CA ILE A 20 -0.77 -19.99 -6.29
C ILE A 20 -2.29 -19.89 -6.18
N PHE A 21 -2.91 -19.38 -7.24
CA PHE A 21 -4.36 -19.24 -7.33
C PHE A 21 -4.87 -19.66 -8.71
N SER A 22 -6.08 -20.19 -8.74
CA SER A 22 -6.81 -20.55 -9.95
C SER A 22 -8.20 -19.93 -9.94
N ASN A 23 -8.58 -19.35 -11.07
CA ASN A 23 -9.91 -18.84 -11.36
C ASN A 23 -10.47 -17.86 -10.31
N ILE A 24 -9.64 -16.92 -9.83
CA ILE A 24 -10.09 -15.90 -8.88
C ILE A 24 -11.00 -14.90 -9.59
N THR A 25 -12.18 -14.68 -9.00
CA THR A 25 -13.07 -13.58 -9.37
C THR A 25 -13.35 -12.74 -8.14
N LEU A 26 -13.01 -11.44 -8.20
CA LEU A 26 -13.13 -10.51 -7.07
C LEU A 26 -13.46 -9.11 -7.58
N LYS A 27 -14.43 -8.47 -6.96
CA LYS A 27 -14.78 -7.06 -7.22
C LYS A 27 -14.77 -6.29 -5.91
N ILE A 28 -14.03 -5.19 -5.88
CA ILE A 28 -13.95 -4.27 -4.75
C ILE A 28 -14.40 -2.90 -5.23
N ALA A 29 -15.34 -2.30 -4.51
CA ALA A 29 -15.81 -0.95 -4.80
C ALA A 29 -14.86 0.11 -4.22
N ALA A 30 -14.89 1.32 -4.79
CA ALA A 30 -14.19 2.44 -4.21
C ALA A 30 -14.75 2.79 -2.82
N GLY A 31 -13.86 2.99 -1.85
CA GLY A 31 -14.21 3.27 -0.45
C GLY A 31 -14.44 2.03 0.42
N ASP A 32 -14.33 0.82 -0.14
CA ASP A 32 -14.45 -0.41 0.67
C ASP A 32 -13.26 -0.57 1.63
N PHE A 33 -13.52 -1.23 2.77
CA PHE A 33 -12.51 -1.69 3.72
C PHE A 33 -12.55 -3.22 3.77
N ILE A 34 -11.52 -3.87 3.23
CA ILE A 34 -11.49 -5.32 2.95
C ILE A 34 -10.36 -6.00 3.70
N TYR A 35 -10.67 -7.15 4.33
CA TYR A 35 -9.68 -8.10 4.79
C TYR A 35 -9.58 -9.27 3.82
N LEU A 36 -8.35 -9.55 3.37
CA LEU A 36 -7.97 -10.77 2.67
C LEU A 36 -7.39 -11.74 3.71
N VAL A 37 -8.22 -12.66 4.17
CA VAL A 37 -7.87 -13.59 5.26
C VAL A 37 -7.46 -14.95 4.70
N GLY A 38 -6.42 -15.55 5.28
CA GLY A 38 -5.96 -16.90 4.90
C GLY A 38 -4.69 -17.28 5.65
N GLU A 39 -4.35 -18.56 5.64
CA GLU A 39 -3.14 -19.07 6.28
C GLU A 39 -1.86 -18.45 5.68
N THR A 40 -0.77 -18.47 6.44
CA THR A 40 0.55 -18.08 5.93
C THR A 40 0.91 -18.97 4.75
N GLY A 41 1.39 -18.37 3.66
CA GLY A 41 1.70 -19.10 2.43
C GLY A 41 0.49 -19.34 1.50
N SER A 42 -0.72 -18.93 1.85
CA SER A 42 -1.91 -19.09 0.98
C SER A 42 -1.91 -18.20 -0.28
N GLY A 43 -0.88 -17.36 -0.48
CA GLY A 43 -0.72 -16.54 -1.68
C GLY A 43 -1.23 -15.10 -1.56
N LYS A 44 -1.68 -14.64 -0.39
CA LYS A 44 -2.18 -13.27 -0.17
C LYS A 44 -1.21 -12.20 -0.70
N SER A 45 0.05 -12.30 -0.32
CA SER A 45 1.10 -11.39 -0.81
C SER A 45 1.30 -11.48 -2.33
N SER A 46 1.12 -12.67 -2.94
CA SER A 46 1.20 -12.84 -4.40
C SER A 46 0.07 -12.11 -5.11
N LEU A 47 -1.14 -12.11 -4.55
CA LEU A 47 -2.25 -11.32 -5.07
C LEU A 47 -1.95 -9.81 -4.98
N LEU A 48 -1.44 -9.33 -3.84
CA LEU A 48 -1.03 -7.92 -3.72
C LEU A 48 0.07 -7.56 -4.73
N LYS A 49 1.07 -8.44 -4.94
CA LYS A 49 2.14 -8.27 -5.93
C LYS A 49 1.62 -8.13 -7.35
N VAL A 50 0.57 -8.85 -7.70
CA VAL A 50 -0.12 -8.67 -8.99
C VAL A 50 -0.76 -7.28 -9.04
N LEU A 51 -1.47 -6.85 -8.00
CA LEU A 51 -2.16 -5.56 -7.97
C LEU A 51 -1.20 -4.37 -8.12
N TYR A 52 0.01 -4.43 -7.55
CA TYR A 52 0.98 -3.35 -7.73
C TYR A 52 2.02 -3.61 -8.85
N GLY A 53 1.75 -4.58 -9.71
CA GLY A 53 2.49 -4.81 -10.95
C GLY A 53 3.89 -5.40 -10.76
N GLU A 54 4.14 -6.16 -9.71
CA GLU A 54 5.38 -6.93 -9.52
C GLU A 54 5.28 -8.32 -10.13
N LEU A 55 4.12 -8.97 -9.99
CA LEU A 55 3.81 -10.24 -10.65
C LEU A 55 2.82 -10.04 -11.78
N LYS A 56 2.93 -10.87 -12.81
CA LYS A 56 1.95 -10.93 -13.89
C LYS A 56 0.96 -12.06 -13.64
N VAL A 57 -0.27 -11.87 -14.10
CA VAL A 57 -1.25 -12.95 -14.19
C VAL A 57 -0.95 -13.85 -15.35
N SER A 58 -1.28 -15.14 -15.23
CA SER A 58 -1.09 -16.14 -16.31
C SER A 58 -2.36 -16.32 -17.15
N ALA A 59 -3.53 -16.06 -16.58
CA ALA A 59 -4.81 -16.07 -17.28
C ALA A 59 -5.82 -15.14 -16.60
N GLY A 60 -6.94 -14.88 -17.26
CA GLY A 60 -8.02 -14.01 -16.76
C GLY A 60 -7.81 -12.53 -17.06
N ASN A 61 -8.71 -11.69 -16.57
CA ASN A 61 -8.67 -10.24 -16.73
C ASN A 61 -8.52 -9.56 -15.38
N ILE A 62 -7.68 -8.53 -15.32
CA ILE A 62 -7.47 -7.77 -14.11
C ILE A 62 -7.42 -6.27 -14.40
N PHE A 63 -8.30 -5.53 -13.73
CA PHE A 63 -8.36 -4.07 -13.76
C PHE A 63 -8.15 -3.52 -12.36
N LEU A 64 -7.32 -2.50 -12.29
CA LEU A 64 -7.14 -1.70 -11.09
C LEU A 64 -7.42 -0.24 -11.45
N THR A 65 -8.41 0.34 -10.79
CA THR A 65 -8.94 1.65 -11.22
C THR A 65 -9.38 1.61 -12.70
N ASP A 66 -8.77 2.40 -13.55
CA ASP A 66 -8.96 2.46 -15.00
C ASP A 66 -7.88 1.71 -15.81
N ILE A 67 -6.96 1.01 -15.12
CA ILE A 67 -5.77 0.40 -15.73
C ILE A 67 -5.99 -1.11 -15.93
N ASP A 68 -5.86 -1.57 -17.18
CA ASP A 68 -5.80 -3.00 -17.54
C ASP A 68 -4.39 -3.53 -17.25
N LEU A 69 -4.26 -4.30 -16.13
CA LEU A 69 -2.95 -4.82 -15.72
C LEU A 69 -2.41 -5.93 -16.63
N ASN A 70 -3.27 -6.55 -17.45
CA ASN A 70 -2.80 -7.53 -18.45
C ASN A 70 -1.98 -6.86 -19.57
N LYS A 71 -2.26 -5.58 -19.85
CA LYS A 71 -1.64 -4.82 -20.94
C LYS A 71 -0.58 -3.83 -20.46
N ILE A 72 -0.44 -3.62 -19.15
CA ILE A 72 0.49 -2.63 -18.61
C ILE A 72 1.93 -2.94 -19.01
N LYS A 73 2.63 -1.95 -19.51
CA LYS A 73 4.06 -2.04 -19.86
C LYS A 73 4.92 -1.66 -18.65
N ALA A 74 6.15 -2.19 -18.58
CA ALA A 74 7.08 -1.91 -17.49
C ALA A 74 7.26 -0.39 -17.22
N LYS A 75 7.28 0.44 -18.27
CA LYS A 75 7.38 1.90 -18.16
C LYS A 75 6.16 2.59 -17.53
N GLU A 76 5.02 1.91 -17.46
CA GLU A 76 3.74 2.42 -16.92
C GLU A 76 3.53 2.02 -15.46
N ILE A 77 4.27 1.02 -14.96
CA ILE A 77 4.21 0.57 -13.56
C ILE A 77 4.45 1.71 -12.55
N PRO A 78 5.41 2.64 -12.75
CA PRO A 78 5.54 3.78 -11.85
C PRO A 78 4.28 4.66 -11.77
N THR A 79 3.55 4.80 -12.86
CA THR A 79 2.27 5.55 -12.88
C THR A 79 1.17 4.79 -12.15
N LEU A 80 1.07 3.47 -12.32
CA LEU A 80 0.20 2.61 -11.53
C LEU A 80 0.49 2.79 -10.02
N ARG A 81 1.76 2.63 -9.62
CA ARG A 81 2.16 2.69 -8.21
C ARG A 81 1.94 4.06 -7.55
N ARG A 82 1.82 5.15 -8.31
CA ARG A 82 1.43 6.47 -7.77
C ARG A 82 -0.03 6.51 -7.32
N LYS A 83 -0.90 5.69 -7.91
CA LYS A 83 -2.31 5.56 -7.51
C LYS A 83 -2.50 4.67 -6.28
N LEU A 84 -1.43 3.99 -5.85
CA LEU A 84 -1.45 3.00 -4.78
C LEU A 84 -0.63 3.48 -3.57
N GLY A 85 -1.14 3.21 -2.38
CA GLY A 85 -0.36 3.18 -1.16
C GLY A 85 0.02 1.74 -0.85
N ILE A 86 1.31 1.43 -0.71
CA ILE A 86 1.76 0.08 -0.37
C ILE A 86 2.38 0.10 1.03
N VAL A 87 1.86 -0.76 1.91
CA VAL A 87 2.35 -0.92 3.28
C VAL A 87 2.81 -2.36 3.46
N PHE A 88 4.07 -2.54 3.84
CA PHE A 88 4.70 -3.84 4.02
C PHE A 88 4.80 -4.22 5.50
N GLN A 89 4.91 -5.52 5.77
CA GLN A 89 5.07 -6.06 7.12
C GLN A 89 6.35 -5.59 7.81
N ASP A 90 7.46 -5.46 7.07
CA ASP A 90 8.80 -5.10 7.55
C ASP A 90 9.11 -3.60 7.43
N PHE A 91 8.08 -2.75 7.39
CA PHE A 91 8.11 -1.30 7.28
C PHE A 91 8.83 -0.77 6.03
N GLN A 92 9.94 -1.35 5.61
CA GLN A 92 10.81 -0.96 4.48
C GLN A 92 11.19 0.52 4.49
N LEU A 93 11.53 1.04 5.68
CA LEU A 93 12.10 2.36 5.83
C LEU A 93 13.62 2.31 5.58
N LEU A 94 14.14 3.32 4.90
CA LEU A 94 15.58 3.47 4.67
C LEU A 94 16.25 3.85 6.00
N SER A 95 17.10 2.96 6.53
CA SER A 95 17.68 3.09 7.87
C SER A 95 18.78 4.17 7.97
N ASP A 96 19.32 4.61 6.82
CA ASP A 96 20.34 5.64 6.69
C ASP A 96 19.77 7.06 6.53
N ARG A 97 18.45 7.23 6.67
CA ARG A 97 17.72 8.48 6.44
C ARG A 97 16.69 8.74 7.54
N THR A 98 16.48 10.03 7.83
CA THR A 98 15.42 10.45 8.75
C THR A 98 14.03 10.10 8.18
N VAL A 99 12.98 10.22 9.01
CA VAL A 99 11.58 10.07 8.56
C VAL A 99 11.29 11.06 7.42
N PHE A 100 11.66 12.35 7.58
CA PHE A 100 11.48 13.34 6.52
C PHE A 100 12.16 12.95 5.22
N GLU A 101 13.40 12.49 5.28
CA GLU A 101 14.17 12.09 4.10
C GLU A 101 13.57 10.85 3.42
N ASN A 102 13.07 9.87 4.19
CA ASN A 102 12.33 8.72 3.67
C ASN A 102 11.10 9.16 2.85
N LEU A 103 10.30 10.08 3.39
CA LEU A 103 9.09 10.58 2.74
C LEU A 103 9.43 11.49 1.54
N SER A 104 10.41 12.38 1.71
CA SER A 104 10.89 13.27 0.66
C SER A 104 11.47 12.51 -0.53
N PHE A 105 12.15 11.38 -0.28
CA PHE A 105 12.68 10.52 -1.33
C PHE A 105 11.58 10.03 -2.26
N VAL A 106 10.46 9.53 -1.70
CA VAL A 106 9.32 9.05 -2.49
C VAL A 106 8.69 10.17 -3.32
N LEU A 107 8.43 11.33 -2.71
CA LEU A 107 7.86 12.48 -3.43
C LEU A 107 8.76 12.91 -4.60
N LYS A 108 10.07 13.01 -4.38
CA LYS A 108 11.03 13.34 -5.44
C LYS A 108 11.06 12.29 -6.54
N ALA A 109 11.04 11.01 -6.19
CA ALA A 109 10.99 9.90 -7.15
C ALA A 109 9.70 9.88 -7.97
N THR A 110 8.60 10.37 -7.40
CA THR A 110 7.29 10.49 -8.08
C THR A 110 7.09 11.82 -8.83
N GLY A 111 8.12 12.67 -8.89
CA GLY A 111 8.14 13.84 -9.76
C GLY A 111 7.92 15.19 -9.07
N TRP A 112 7.77 15.21 -7.76
CA TRP A 112 7.70 16.46 -7.00
C TRP A 112 9.04 17.19 -7.04
N ARG A 113 9.03 18.52 -7.26
CA ARG A 113 10.24 19.34 -7.38
C ARG A 113 10.28 20.52 -6.40
N ASP A 114 9.11 21.01 -6.01
CA ASP A 114 8.96 22.16 -5.12
C ASP A 114 9.24 21.73 -3.68
N LYS A 115 10.29 22.28 -3.08
CA LYS A 115 10.71 21.91 -1.71
C LYS A 115 9.68 22.32 -0.66
N VAL A 116 8.98 23.45 -0.85
CA VAL A 116 7.96 23.94 0.09
C VAL A 116 6.76 22.99 0.08
N LYS A 117 6.24 22.64 -1.11
CA LYS A 117 5.13 21.70 -1.25
C LYS A 117 5.48 20.30 -0.75
N ILE A 118 6.74 19.86 -0.91
CA ILE A 118 7.21 18.59 -0.34
C ILE A 118 7.14 18.63 1.18
N ALA A 119 7.64 19.69 1.82
CA ALA A 119 7.59 19.82 3.27
C ALA A 119 6.15 19.91 3.80
N GLU A 120 5.29 20.72 3.18
CA GLU A 120 3.87 20.83 3.51
C GLU A 120 3.17 19.47 3.43
N ARG A 121 3.40 18.71 2.34
CA ARG A 121 2.81 17.37 2.18
C ARG A 121 3.29 16.36 3.20
N ILE A 122 4.59 16.39 3.54
CA ILE A 122 5.15 15.53 4.58
C ILE A 122 4.50 15.84 5.93
N ASN A 123 4.40 17.11 6.32
CA ASN A 123 3.76 17.50 7.58
C ASN A 123 2.28 17.10 7.62
N GLU A 124 1.56 17.27 6.51
CA GLU A 124 0.16 16.83 6.39
C GLU A 124 0.01 15.33 6.62
N VAL A 125 0.81 14.48 5.94
CA VAL A 125 0.69 13.03 6.10
C VAL A 125 1.17 12.55 7.46
N LEU A 126 2.22 13.15 8.04
CA LEU A 126 2.67 12.83 9.40
C LEU A 126 1.58 13.21 10.42
N GLY A 127 0.94 14.36 10.28
CA GLY A 127 -0.20 14.74 11.11
C GLY A 127 -1.35 13.74 10.98
N SER A 128 -1.65 13.27 9.77
CA SER A 128 -2.75 12.32 9.52
C SER A 128 -2.54 10.92 10.11
N VAL A 129 -1.30 10.58 10.46
CA VAL A 129 -0.93 9.31 11.12
C VAL A 129 -0.50 9.50 12.58
N HIS A 130 -0.81 10.65 13.17
CA HIS A 130 -0.50 11.00 14.56
C HIS A 130 1.00 10.93 14.88
N MET A 131 1.84 11.45 13.96
CA MET A 131 3.30 11.47 14.06
C MET A 131 3.88 12.86 13.84
N SER A 132 3.27 13.89 14.39
CA SER A 132 3.89 15.23 14.44
C SER A 132 5.18 15.19 15.27
N GLU A 133 6.18 16.00 14.87
CA GLU A 133 7.46 16.17 15.59
C GLU A 133 8.45 14.97 15.54
N VAL A 134 8.32 14.07 14.54
CA VAL A 134 9.25 12.94 14.38
C VAL A 134 10.03 12.98 13.06
N GLU A 135 9.88 14.03 12.29
CA GLU A 135 10.47 14.17 10.96
C GLU A 135 11.99 14.02 10.94
N ASP A 136 12.68 14.50 11.98
CA ASP A 136 14.13 14.43 12.11
C ASP A 136 14.64 13.14 12.74
N LYS A 137 13.74 12.26 13.22
CA LYS A 137 14.16 11.00 13.84
C LYS A 137 14.58 9.98 12.79
N MET A 138 15.56 9.16 13.18
CA MET A 138 15.99 8.00 12.40
C MET A 138 15.04 6.81 12.65
N PRO A 139 14.73 5.96 11.65
CA PRO A 139 13.82 4.82 11.82
C PRO A 139 14.16 3.91 13.00
N TYR A 140 15.43 3.64 13.24
CA TYR A 140 15.88 2.77 14.33
C TYR A 140 15.64 3.36 15.75
N THR A 141 15.33 4.65 15.84
CA THR A 141 14.96 5.30 17.12
C THR A 141 13.46 5.25 17.41
N LEU A 142 12.66 4.78 16.44
CA LEU A 142 11.22 4.67 16.54
C LEU A 142 10.81 3.29 17.07
N SER A 143 9.74 3.24 17.87
CA SER A 143 9.08 1.99 18.20
C SER A 143 8.46 1.33 16.95
N GLY A 144 8.20 0.02 16.98
CA GLY A 144 7.59 -0.68 15.84
C GLY A 144 6.28 -0.05 15.37
N GLY A 145 5.42 0.39 16.30
CA GLY A 145 4.19 1.10 15.94
C GLY A 145 4.42 2.45 15.28
N GLU A 146 5.46 3.20 15.69
CA GLU A 146 5.86 4.46 15.03
C GLU A 146 6.45 4.19 13.64
N GLN A 147 7.27 3.16 13.49
CA GLN A 147 7.80 2.76 12.17
C GLN A 147 6.66 2.38 11.22
N GLN A 148 5.64 1.66 11.72
CA GLN A 148 4.48 1.32 10.91
C GLN A 148 3.67 2.56 10.52
N ARG A 149 3.44 3.49 11.44
CA ARG A 149 2.79 4.76 11.10
C ARG A 149 3.60 5.57 10.08
N ALA A 150 4.93 5.60 10.17
CA ALA A 150 5.77 6.24 9.16
C ALA A 150 5.65 5.55 7.78
N ALA A 151 5.57 4.21 7.74
CA ALA A 151 5.32 3.46 6.51
C ALA A 151 3.93 3.76 5.92
N ILE A 152 2.91 3.93 6.76
CA ILE A 152 1.56 4.35 6.32
C ILE A 152 1.59 5.80 5.82
N ALA A 153 2.27 6.72 6.50
CA ALA A 153 2.47 8.10 6.01
C ALA A 153 3.11 8.11 4.61
N ARG A 154 4.14 7.28 4.40
CA ARG A 154 4.77 7.10 3.10
C ARG A 154 3.79 6.62 2.03
N ALA A 155 2.91 5.69 2.37
CA ALA A 155 1.89 5.18 1.46
C ALA A 155 0.86 6.26 1.06
N LEU A 156 0.58 7.24 1.93
CA LEU A 156 -0.38 8.32 1.68
C LEU A 156 0.15 9.49 0.83
N LEU A 157 1.46 9.57 0.58
CA LEU A 157 2.11 10.75 -0.01
C LEU A 157 1.49 11.22 -1.34
N ASN A 158 1.16 10.31 -2.24
CA ASN A 158 0.64 10.63 -3.57
C ASN A 158 -0.89 10.60 -3.66
N HIS A 159 -1.61 10.77 -2.56
CA HIS A 159 -3.09 10.70 -2.52
C HIS A 159 -3.63 9.41 -3.16
N PRO A 160 -3.26 8.23 -2.66
CA PRO A 160 -3.63 6.97 -3.29
C PRO A 160 -5.14 6.75 -3.30
N GLU A 161 -5.64 6.15 -4.38
CA GLU A 161 -7.04 5.71 -4.49
C GLU A 161 -7.31 4.46 -3.63
N ILE A 162 -6.24 3.65 -3.42
CA ILE A 162 -6.30 2.42 -2.61
C ILE A 162 -5.00 2.21 -1.85
N ILE A 163 -5.10 1.69 -0.63
CA ILE A 163 -4.00 1.16 0.16
C ILE A 163 -4.03 -0.36 0.10
N LEU A 164 -2.90 -0.95 -0.26
CA LEU A 164 -2.61 -2.39 -0.21
C LEU A 164 -1.66 -2.65 0.95
N ALA A 165 -2.12 -3.31 2.00
CA ALA A 165 -1.33 -3.59 3.20
C ALA A 165 -1.10 -5.10 3.35
N ASP A 166 0.17 -5.51 3.36
CA ASP A 166 0.57 -6.91 3.51
C ASP A 166 1.02 -7.15 4.95
N GLU A 167 0.21 -7.87 5.73
CA GLU A 167 0.42 -8.19 7.15
C GLU A 167 0.87 -6.98 7.99
N PRO A 168 0.16 -5.82 7.95
CA PRO A 168 0.66 -4.55 8.49
C PRO A 168 0.81 -4.54 10.01
N THR A 169 0.33 -5.55 10.71
CA THR A 169 0.39 -5.71 12.17
C THR A 169 1.21 -6.90 12.62
N GLY A 170 1.77 -7.68 11.68
CA GLY A 170 2.45 -8.95 11.99
C GLY A 170 3.67 -8.83 12.92
N ASN A 171 4.30 -7.65 12.98
CA ASN A 171 5.47 -7.37 13.83
C ASN A 171 5.13 -6.53 15.08
N LEU A 172 3.84 -6.39 15.42
CA LEU A 172 3.38 -5.52 16.50
C LEU A 172 2.70 -6.36 17.60
N ASP A 173 2.75 -5.84 18.84
CA ASP A 173 1.93 -6.37 19.93
C ASP A 173 0.43 -6.05 19.69
N PRO A 174 -0.49 -6.76 20.39
CA PRO A 174 -1.93 -6.60 20.14
C PRO A 174 -2.45 -5.17 20.30
N GLU A 175 -1.98 -4.43 21.32
CA GLU A 175 -2.43 -3.06 21.58
C GLU A 175 -2.02 -2.10 20.43
N LYS A 176 -0.77 -2.24 19.95
CA LYS A 176 -0.28 -1.45 18.80
C LYS A 176 -0.97 -1.85 17.51
N SER A 177 -1.25 -3.16 17.34
CA SER A 177 -1.99 -3.69 16.19
C SER A 177 -3.37 -3.06 16.07
N GLU A 178 -4.11 -2.98 17.18
CA GLU A 178 -5.43 -2.35 17.20
C GLU A 178 -5.37 -0.89 16.75
N LYS A 179 -4.43 -0.10 17.29
CA LYS A 179 -4.21 1.30 16.90
C LYS A 179 -3.87 1.48 15.41
N ILE A 180 -3.14 0.54 14.82
CA ILE A 180 -2.85 0.56 13.37
C ILE A 180 -4.12 0.25 12.55
N ILE A 181 -4.94 -0.70 12.99
CA ILE A 181 -6.21 -0.98 12.32
C ILE A 181 -7.18 0.20 12.44
N GLU A 182 -7.26 0.86 13.59
CA GLU A 182 -8.04 2.09 13.76
C GLU A 182 -7.57 3.18 12.79
N LEU A 183 -6.27 3.40 12.66
CA LEU A 183 -5.71 4.35 11.72
C LEU A 183 -6.11 4.03 10.26
N PHE A 184 -6.10 2.76 9.85
CA PHE A 184 -6.59 2.40 8.51
C PHE A 184 -8.09 2.68 8.34
N LYS A 185 -8.91 2.50 9.38
CA LYS A 185 -10.33 2.87 9.36
C LYS A 185 -10.54 4.38 9.22
N GLU A 186 -9.73 5.20 9.93
CA GLU A 186 -9.76 6.66 9.79
C GLU A 186 -9.40 7.11 8.38
N ILE A 187 -8.39 6.47 7.75
CA ILE A 187 -7.99 6.72 6.36
C ILE A 187 -9.12 6.34 5.40
N ASN A 188 -9.74 5.18 5.61
CA ASN A 188 -10.85 4.72 4.79
C ASN A 188 -12.07 5.63 4.92
N ALA A 189 -12.39 6.12 6.11
CA ALA A 189 -13.50 7.06 6.34
C ALA A 189 -13.33 8.38 5.57
N LYS A 190 -12.11 8.72 5.13
CA LYS A 190 -11.80 9.85 4.25
C LYS A 190 -11.93 9.52 2.76
N GLY A 191 -12.36 8.30 2.42
CA GLY A 191 -12.67 7.85 1.06
C GLY A 191 -11.61 6.97 0.38
N THR A 192 -10.45 6.74 0.99
CA THR A 192 -9.43 5.82 0.45
C THR A 192 -9.87 4.37 0.63
N THR A 193 -9.84 3.57 -0.42
CA THR A 193 -10.09 2.12 -0.33
C THR A 193 -8.94 1.44 0.43
N VAL A 194 -9.23 0.45 1.25
CA VAL A 194 -8.21 -0.27 2.03
C VAL A 194 -8.37 -1.77 1.85
N LEU A 195 -7.31 -2.45 1.41
CA LEU A 195 -7.21 -3.90 1.33
C LEU A 195 -6.06 -4.38 2.22
N ILE A 196 -6.39 -5.13 3.27
CA ILE A 196 -5.42 -5.68 4.23
C ILE A 196 -5.35 -7.18 4.05
N ALA A 197 -4.17 -7.71 3.74
CA ALA A 197 -3.86 -9.13 3.81
C ALA A 197 -3.39 -9.49 5.22
N THR A 198 -4.01 -10.54 5.84
CA THR A 198 -3.70 -10.97 7.21
C THR A 198 -3.94 -12.46 7.40
#